data_da21c02fcf086f98e6d05a56321c83c0
#
_entry.id   da21c02fcf086f98e6d05a56321c83c0
#
_cell.length_a   1.000
_cell.length_b   1.000
_cell.length_c   1.000
_cell.angle_alpha   90.00
_cell.angle_beta   90.00
_cell.angle_gamma   90.00
#
_symmetry.space_group_name_H-M   'P 1'
#
loop_
_entity.id
_entity.type
_entity.pdbx_description
1 polymer ?
#
loop_
_entity_poly.entity_id
_entity_poly.type
_entity_poly.pdbx_seq_one_letter_code
_entity_poly.pdbx_strand_id
1 'polypeptide(L)'
;MKKSLFILATLLFSMISCTKKKIPADNTALLGLDYYPTTLGKYVIYDIDSIVYTDLPKDTLEYKYRIKEKLADSFTDNLGKPAIRIERYIKRFNAAKSYDSIPWTIKEVWMMNADQKSVQVVEGNVRYTKLIFPVQEKATWDGNANNTLGECIYTYDYIDKTETINNTTLDKVLLVKQKDYRTLISYQYYAEKYSKGIGLVYREITDLLSNNIIAGKPVEDRIESGIIYKQTLVTYGHE
;
A
#
# COMPACT_ATOMS: atom_id res chain seq x y z
N MET A 1 55.04 46.20 13.88
CA MET A 1 54.33 45.92 12.60
C MET A 1 54.32 44.43 12.18
N LYS A 2 54.88 43.48 12.96
CA LYS A 2 54.86 42.02 12.58
C LYS A 2 53.76 41.19 13.25
N LYS A 3 53.01 41.72 14.21
CA LYS A 3 51.92 40.97 14.90
C LYS A 3 50.55 41.15 14.27
N SER A 4 50.33 42.19 13.41
CA SER A 4 49.07 42.44 12.75
C SER A 4 48.84 41.59 11.48
N LEU A 5 49.92 41.02 10.90
CA LEU A 5 49.86 40.23 9.67
C LEU A 5 49.47 38.78 9.93
N PHE A 6 49.66 38.29 11.15
CA PHE A 6 49.30 36.90 11.52
C PHE A 6 47.80 36.71 11.82
N ILE A 7 47.11 37.77 12.25
CA ILE A 7 45.66 37.73 12.54
C ILE A 7 44.83 37.75 11.27
N LEU A 8 45.37 38.35 10.20
CA LEU A 8 44.63 38.39 8.91
C LEU A 8 44.69 37.07 8.13
N ALA A 9 45.72 36.27 8.35
CA ALA A 9 45.89 34.96 7.70
C ALA A 9 44.99 33.88 8.30
N THR A 10 44.57 34.01 9.57
CA THR A 10 43.70 33.03 10.26
C THR A 10 42.21 33.23 9.98
N LEU A 11 41.81 34.40 9.47
CA LEU A 11 40.39 34.63 9.10
C LEU A 11 40.01 34.17 7.68
N LEU A 12 41.00 33.79 6.86
CA LEU A 12 40.73 33.36 5.48
C LEU A 12 40.44 31.84 5.33
N PHE A 13 40.51 31.05 6.41
CA PHE A 13 40.40 29.60 6.33
C PHE A 13 39.03 29.00 6.76
N SER A 14 38.04 29.87 7.07
CA SER A 14 36.72 29.43 7.55
C SER A 14 35.60 29.46 6.48
N MET A 15 35.93 29.61 5.21
CA MET A 15 34.98 29.44 4.09
C MET A 15 35.08 28.01 3.52
N ILE A 16 35.00 26.97 4.36
CA ILE A 16 34.67 25.65 3.86
C ILE A 16 33.19 25.68 3.56
N SER A 17 32.86 26.09 2.34
CA SER A 17 31.55 26.02 1.75
C SER A 17 31.07 24.57 1.81
N CYS A 18 30.07 24.30 2.62
CA CYS A 18 29.25 23.09 2.51
C CYS A 18 28.66 23.08 1.10
N THR A 19 29.28 22.40 0.18
CA THR A 19 28.68 22.11 -1.13
C THR A 19 27.46 21.24 -0.87
N LYS A 20 26.28 21.89 -0.87
CA LYS A 20 25.01 21.16 -0.94
C LYS A 20 25.10 20.24 -2.16
N LYS A 21 25.22 18.94 -1.95
CA LYS A 21 25.07 17.96 -3.02
C LYS A 21 23.75 18.30 -3.71
N LYS A 22 23.81 18.76 -4.96
CA LYS A 22 22.61 18.90 -5.79
C LYS A 22 22.01 17.50 -5.88
N ILE A 23 20.86 17.30 -5.26
CA ILE A 23 20.07 16.08 -5.43
C ILE A 23 19.71 16.04 -6.92
N PRO A 24 19.97 14.91 -7.63
CA PRO A 24 19.62 14.79 -9.05
C PRO A 24 18.15 15.12 -9.27
N ALA A 25 17.80 15.69 -10.42
CA ALA A 25 16.41 16.03 -10.75
C ALA A 25 15.49 14.81 -10.78
N ASP A 26 16.03 13.61 -11.04
CA ASP A 26 15.32 12.32 -10.92
C ASP A 26 15.66 11.65 -9.59
N ASN A 27 14.82 11.86 -8.60
CA ASN A 27 14.93 11.27 -7.26
C ASN A 27 14.08 10.01 -7.10
N THR A 28 13.45 9.53 -8.16
CA THR A 28 12.48 8.42 -8.12
C THR A 28 13.05 7.21 -7.40
N ALA A 29 14.21 6.74 -7.81
CA ALA A 29 14.84 5.56 -7.21
C ALA A 29 15.37 5.82 -5.78
N LEU A 30 15.88 7.04 -5.50
CA LEU A 30 16.41 7.41 -4.19
C LEU A 30 15.33 7.54 -3.13
N LEU A 31 14.15 8.02 -3.52
CA LEU A 31 13.01 8.17 -2.63
C LEU A 31 12.15 6.91 -2.56
N GLY A 32 12.25 5.99 -3.55
CA GLY A 32 11.40 4.82 -3.66
C GLY A 32 10.02 5.14 -4.25
N LEU A 33 9.90 6.22 -5.04
CA LEU A 33 8.63 6.58 -5.69
C LEU A 33 8.15 5.51 -6.67
N ASP A 34 9.06 4.70 -7.18
CA ASP A 34 8.82 3.57 -8.08
C ASP A 34 8.06 2.40 -7.43
N TYR A 35 7.89 2.37 -6.09
CA TYR A 35 6.99 1.45 -5.41
C TYR A 35 5.50 1.74 -5.67
N TYR A 36 5.17 2.95 -6.12
CA TYR A 36 3.80 3.29 -6.51
C TYR A 36 3.81 4.06 -7.84
N PRO A 37 3.87 3.36 -8.99
CA PRO A 37 3.92 4.00 -10.30
C PRO A 37 2.67 4.84 -10.58
N THR A 38 2.88 6.00 -11.22
CA THR A 38 1.80 6.97 -11.54
C THR A 38 1.56 7.12 -13.04
N THR A 39 2.16 6.25 -13.86
CA THR A 39 2.02 6.30 -15.32
C THR A 39 0.60 5.93 -15.73
N LEU A 40 -0.10 6.81 -16.43
CA LEU A 40 -1.44 6.56 -16.97
C LEU A 40 -1.44 5.36 -17.91
N GLY A 41 -2.54 4.62 -17.96
CA GLY A 41 -2.66 3.38 -18.73
C GLY A 41 -2.10 2.15 -18.03
N LYS A 42 -1.30 2.28 -16.98
CA LYS A 42 -0.89 1.12 -16.18
C LYS A 42 -2.09 0.46 -15.53
N TYR A 43 -2.07 -0.87 -15.54
CA TYR A 43 -3.07 -1.67 -14.83
C TYR A 43 -2.43 -2.83 -14.07
N VAL A 44 -3.10 -3.27 -13.02
CA VAL A 44 -2.79 -4.50 -12.27
C VAL A 44 -4.06 -5.32 -12.11
N ILE A 45 -3.96 -6.62 -12.30
CA ILE A 45 -5.06 -7.58 -12.14
C ILE A 45 -4.77 -8.46 -10.92
N TYR A 46 -5.78 -8.64 -10.07
CA TYR A 46 -5.70 -9.43 -8.86
C TYR A 46 -6.78 -10.49 -8.82
N ASP A 47 -6.46 -11.65 -8.26
CA ASP A 47 -7.44 -12.59 -7.73
C ASP A 47 -7.75 -12.20 -6.28
N ILE A 48 -9.04 -12.22 -5.97
CA ILE A 48 -9.57 -11.95 -4.64
C ILE A 48 -10.18 -13.22 -4.09
N ASP A 49 -9.73 -13.60 -2.89
CA ASP A 49 -10.35 -14.60 -2.04
C ASP A 49 -10.79 -13.92 -0.74
N SER A 50 -12.08 -14.01 -0.42
CA SER A 50 -12.63 -13.39 0.79
C SER A 50 -13.56 -14.38 1.48
N ILE A 51 -13.34 -14.58 2.78
CA ILE A 51 -14.19 -15.39 3.65
C ILE A 51 -14.77 -14.45 4.71
N VAL A 52 -16.09 -14.39 4.79
CA VAL A 52 -16.81 -13.60 5.78
C VAL A 52 -17.52 -14.55 6.73
N TYR A 53 -17.23 -14.43 8.01
CA TYR A 53 -17.87 -15.14 9.09
C TYR A 53 -18.94 -14.26 9.71
N THR A 54 -20.18 -14.76 9.79
CA THR A 54 -21.31 -14.08 10.42
C THR A 54 -21.76 -14.84 11.68
N ASP A 55 -22.10 -14.10 12.73
CA ASP A 55 -22.53 -14.71 13.99
C ASP A 55 -24.03 -15.01 14.00
N LEU A 56 -24.87 -14.13 13.44
CA LEU A 56 -26.33 -14.25 13.42
C LEU A 56 -26.92 -13.97 12.02
N PRO A 57 -27.32 -15.00 11.25
CA PRO A 57 -27.14 -16.43 11.52
C PRO A 57 -25.67 -16.82 11.43
N LYS A 58 -25.27 -17.87 12.15
CA LYS A 58 -23.91 -18.39 12.03
C LYS A 58 -23.71 -18.99 10.65
N ASP A 59 -22.88 -18.35 9.83
CA ASP A 59 -22.62 -18.76 8.45
C ASP A 59 -21.20 -18.38 8.03
N THR A 60 -20.75 -18.97 6.94
CA THR A 60 -19.46 -18.69 6.31
C THR A 60 -19.68 -18.43 4.83
N LEU A 61 -19.45 -17.22 4.40
CA LEU A 61 -19.65 -16.78 3.02
C LEU A 61 -18.30 -16.66 2.32
N GLU A 62 -18.12 -17.39 1.23
CA GLU A 62 -16.92 -17.33 0.41
C GLU A 62 -17.16 -16.49 -0.86
N TYR A 63 -16.27 -15.56 -1.14
CA TYR A 63 -16.31 -14.73 -2.33
C TYR A 63 -15.01 -14.88 -3.12
N LYS A 64 -15.13 -15.25 -4.38
CA LYS A 64 -14.03 -15.31 -5.33
C LYS A 64 -14.34 -14.44 -6.53
N TYR A 65 -13.42 -13.55 -6.86
CA TYR A 65 -13.57 -12.66 -8.02
C TYR A 65 -12.22 -12.10 -8.44
N ARG A 66 -12.17 -11.53 -9.62
CA ARG A 66 -10.97 -10.86 -10.16
C ARG A 66 -11.22 -9.37 -10.25
N ILE A 67 -10.24 -8.58 -9.83
CA ILE A 67 -10.25 -7.12 -9.93
C ILE A 67 -9.15 -6.68 -10.91
N LYS A 68 -9.46 -5.70 -11.76
CA LYS A 68 -8.48 -4.93 -12.52
C LYS A 68 -8.53 -3.49 -12.02
N GLU A 69 -7.39 -2.98 -11.59
CA GLU A 69 -7.18 -1.56 -11.26
C GLU A 69 -6.38 -0.91 -12.38
N LYS A 70 -6.90 0.17 -12.96
CA LYS A 70 -6.29 0.90 -14.07
C LYS A 70 -6.14 2.38 -13.72
N LEU A 71 -4.96 2.93 -13.92
CA LEU A 71 -4.69 4.37 -13.85
C LEU A 71 -5.21 5.00 -15.13
N ALA A 72 -6.43 5.58 -15.09
CA ALA A 72 -7.16 5.94 -16.28
C ALA A 72 -6.76 7.30 -16.83
N ASP A 73 -6.92 8.34 -16.05
CA ASP A 73 -6.62 9.72 -16.43
C ASP A 73 -6.19 10.57 -15.22
N SER A 74 -5.64 11.74 -15.51
CA SER A 74 -5.27 12.74 -14.51
C SER A 74 -6.26 13.89 -14.49
N PHE A 75 -6.49 14.46 -13.31
CA PHE A 75 -7.36 15.61 -13.11
C PHE A 75 -6.86 16.43 -11.91
N THR A 76 -7.53 17.56 -11.65
CA THR A 76 -7.30 18.35 -10.44
C THR A 76 -8.44 18.06 -9.45
N ASP A 77 -8.09 17.66 -8.23
CA ASP A 77 -9.07 17.41 -7.18
C ASP A 77 -9.67 18.69 -6.59
N ASN A 78 -10.66 18.53 -5.71
CA ASN A 78 -11.37 19.68 -5.08
C ASN A 78 -10.47 20.54 -4.17
N LEU A 79 -9.25 20.08 -3.85
CA LEU A 79 -8.23 20.82 -3.11
C LEU A 79 -7.21 21.50 -4.03
N GLY A 80 -7.43 21.46 -5.36
CA GLY A 80 -6.51 22.01 -6.35
C GLY A 80 -5.23 21.17 -6.55
N LYS A 81 -5.21 19.92 -6.11
CA LYS A 81 -4.04 19.03 -6.23
C LYS A 81 -4.14 18.12 -7.45
N PRO A 82 -3.01 17.83 -8.12
CA PRO A 82 -2.99 16.78 -9.15
C PRO A 82 -3.45 15.43 -8.57
N ALA A 83 -4.33 14.78 -9.27
CA ALA A 83 -4.87 13.49 -8.90
C ALA A 83 -4.96 12.55 -10.12
N ILE A 84 -4.97 11.25 -9.89
CA ILE A 84 -5.16 10.23 -10.91
C ILE A 84 -6.40 9.43 -10.55
N ARG A 85 -7.27 9.22 -11.53
CA ARG A 85 -8.44 8.37 -11.43
C ARG A 85 -8.03 6.91 -11.58
N ILE A 86 -8.46 6.07 -10.63
CA ILE A 86 -8.25 4.62 -10.64
C ILE A 86 -9.58 3.97 -10.95
N GLU A 87 -9.72 3.40 -12.12
CA GLU A 87 -10.90 2.62 -12.50
C GLU A 87 -10.72 1.18 -12.01
N ARG A 88 -11.70 0.70 -11.27
CA ARG A 88 -11.73 -0.67 -10.75
C ARG A 88 -12.82 -1.46 -11.45
N TYR A 89 -12.42 -2.52 -12.12
CA TYR A 89 -13.29 -3.45 -12.84
C TYR A 89 -13.34 -4.77 -12.13
N ILE A 90 -14.45 -5.49 -12.29
CA ILE A 90 -14.67 -6.81 -11.67
C ILE A 90 -15.08 -7.86 -12.69
N LYS A 91 -14.58 -9.08 -12.47
CA LYS A 91 -15.11 -10.34 -13.00
C LYS A 91 -15.48 -11.23 -11.84
N ARG A 92 -16.76 -11.58 -11.70
CA ARG A 92 -17.21 -12.50 -10.64
C ARG A 92 -16.88 -13.94 -11.02
N PHE A 93 -16.44 -14.74 -10.06
CA PHE A 93 -16.19 -16.16 -10.27
C PHE A 93 -17.46 -16.86 -10.78
N ASN A 94 -17.28 -17.76 -11.73
CA ASN A 94 -18.32 -18.64 -12.24
C ASN A 94 -17.66 -20.00 -12.52
N ALA A 95 -18.11 -21.06 -11.81
CA ALA A 95 -17.52 -22.39 -11.94
C ALA A 95 -17.64 -22.99 -13.36
N ALA A 96 -18.61 -22.52 -14.15
CA ALA A 96 -18.84 -23.00 -15.53
C ALA A 96 -18.07 -22.20 -16.60
N LYS A 97 -17.33 -21.15 -16.21
CA LYS A 97 -16.68 -20.21 -17.16
C LYS A 97 -15.27 -19.86 -16.69
N SER A 98 -14.34 -19.83 -17.64
CA SER A 98 -13.03 -19.22 -17.37
C SER A 98 -13.15 -17.71 -17.21
N TYR A 99 -12.29 -17.09 -16.41
CA TYR A 99 -12.24 -15.62 -16.28
C TYR A 99 -12.02 -14.90 -17.62
N ASP A 100 -11.36 -15.54 -18.59
CA ASP A 100 -11.11 -14.92 -19.89
C ASP A 100 -12.40 -14.71 -20.70
N SER A 101 -13.38 -15.60 -20.53
CA SER A 101 -14.69 -15.51 -21.18
C SER A 101 -15.69 -14.56 -20.49
N ILE A 102 -15.36 -14.06 -19.29
CA ILE A 102 -16.21 -13.14 -18.53
C ILE A 102 -15.80 -11.70 -18.87
N PRO A 103 -16.72 -10.82 -19.32
CA PRO A 103 -16.39 -9.42 -19.58
C PRO A 103 -16.08 -8.66 -18.28
N TRP A 104 -15.20 -7.67 -18.38
CA TRP A 104 -14.99 -6.71 -17.31
C TRP A 104 -16.19 -5.80 -17.17
N THR A 105 -16.64 -5.57 -15.94
CA THR A 105 -17.65 -4.57 -15.59
C THR A 105 -17.07 -3.60 -14.59
N ILE A 106 -17.46 -2.32 -14.70
CA ILE A 106 -17.02 -1.33 -13.72
C ILE A 106 -17.58 -1.67 -12.34
N LYS A 107 -16.71 -1.67 -11.33
CA LYS A 107 -17.10 -1.89 -9.94
C LYS A 107 -17.22 -0.56 -9.20
N GLU A 108 -16.19 0.24 -9.29
CA GLU A 108 -16.06 1.52 -8.58
C GLU A 108 -14.90 2.34 -9.14
N VAL A 109 -14.85 3.60 -8.77
CA VAL A 109 -13.77 4.51 -9.12
C VAL A 109 -13.13 5.02 -7.83
N TRP A 110 -11.81 4.92 -7.77
CA TRP A 110 -10.99 5.51 -6.73
C TRP A 110 -10.17 6.66 -7.31
N MET A 111 -9.50 7.39 -6.45
CA MET A 111 -8.51 8.37 -6.88
C MET A 111 -7.27 8.33 -6.01
N MET A 112 -6.15 8.76 -6.55
CA MET A 112 -4.92 8.94 -5.80
C MET A 112 -4.30 10.30 -6.04
N ASN A 113 -3.64 10.82 -5.01
CA ASN A 113 -2.68 11.90 -5.08
C ASN A 113 -1.31 11.34 -4.71
N ALA A 114 -0.31 11.59 -5.53
CA ALA A 114 1.06 11.16 -5.28
C ALA A 114 2.01 12.34 -5.47
N ASP A 115 2.92 12.52 -4.52
CA ASP A 115 3.97 13.52 -4.55
C ASP A 115 5.30 12.93 -4.00
N GLN A 116 6.31 13.77 -3.82
CA GLN A 116 7.61 13.34 -3.25
C GLN A 116 7.55 13.03 -1.74
N LYS A 117 6.41 13.21 -1.08
CA LYS A 117 6.24 12.98 0.36
C LYS A 117 5.37 11.77 0.65
N SER A 118 4.33 11.52 -0.17
CA SER A 118 3.37 10.46 0.10
C SER A 118 2.57 10.04 -1.12
N VAL A 119 1.98 8.86 -1.02
CA VAL A 119 0.87 8.41 -1.86
C VAL A 119 -0.36 8.30 -0.99
N GLN A 120 -1.41 9.02 -1.38
CA GLN A 120 -2.72 8.96 -0.76
C GLN A 120 -3.73 8.38 -1.74
N VAL A 121 -4.54 7.44 -1.29
CA VAL A 121 -5.60 6.82 -2.11
C VAL A 121 -6.94 7.01 -1.42
N VAL A 122 -7.94 7.43 -2.17
CA VAL A 122 -9.33 7.49 -1.71
C VAL A 122 -10.04 6.22 -2.15
N GLU A 123 -10.27 5.34 -1.19
CA GLU A 123 -10.94 4.05 -1.34
C GLU A 123 -12.33 4.16 -0.68
N GLY A 124 -13.43 4.01 -1.44
CA GLY A 124 -14.78 4.09 -0.88
C GLY A 124 -15.07 5.39 -0.12
N ASN A 125 -14.59 6.54 -0.61
CA ASN A 125 -14.67 7.88 0.01
C ASN A 125 -13.81 8.08 1.28
N VAL A 126 -12.96 7.14 1.64
CA VAL A 126 -12.01 7.28 2.75
C VAL A 126 -10.60 7.48 2.17
N ARG A 127 -9.90 8.53 2.62
CA ARG A 127 -8.53 8.84 2.19
C ARG A 127 -7.51 8.18 3.11
N TYR A 128 -6.71 7.28 2.55
CA TYR A 128 -5.61 6.61 3.26
C TYR A 128 -4.27 7.11 2.77
N THR A 129 -3.32 7.32 3.68
CA THR A 129 -1.90 7.52 3.34
C THR A 129 -1.25 6.14 3.20
N LYS A 130 -1.09 5.68 1.96
CA LYS A 130 -0.59 4.33 1.66
C LYS A 130 0.91 4.18 1.84
N LEU A 131 1.68 5.15 1.35
CA LEU A 131 3.13 5.20 1.44
C LEU A 131 3.60 6.60 1.81
N ILE A 132 4.74 6.70 2.49
CA ILE A 132 5.48 7.93 2.71
C ILE A 132 6.88 7.83 2.09
N PHE A 133 7.45 8.95 1.73
CA PHE A 133 8.76 9.02 1.10
C PHE A 133 9.73 9.94 1.87
N PRO A 134 11.02 9.64 1.92
CA PRO A 134 11.68 8.47 1.33
C PRO A 134 11.28 7.15 2.02
N VAL A 135 11.24 6.05 1.25
CA VAL A 135 11.01 4.71 1.80
C VAL A 135 12.20 4.32 2.66
N GLN A 136 11.97 4.07 3.95
CA GLN A 136 13.00 3.68 4.92
C GLN A 136 12.46 2.56 5.82
N GLU A 137 13.23 1.51 6.00
CA GLU A 137 12.85 0.39 6.86
C GLU A 137 12.57 0.87 8.29
N LYS A 138 11.49 0.35 8.88
CA LYS A 138 10.96 0.74 10.21
C LYS A 138 10.43 2.18 10.31
N ALA A 139 10.39 2.96 9.23
CA ALA A 139 9.66 4.23 9.26
C ALA A 139 8.17 3.97 9.48
N THR A 140 7.53 4.86 10.26
CA THR A 140 6.13 4.75 10.66
C THR A 140 5.36 6.02 10.30
N TRP A 141 4.06 5.86 10.03
CA TRP A 141 3.14 6.97 9.79
C TRP A 141 1.72 6.59 10.17
N ASP A 142 0.87 7.58 10.40
CA ASP A 142 -0.55 7.36 10.53
C ASP A 142 -1.20 7.23 9.14
N GLY A 143 -1.64 6.01 8.80
CA GLY A 143 -2.38 5.72 7.56
C GLY A 143 -3.71 6.46 7.46
N ASN A 144 -4.29 6.85 8.60
CA ASN A 144 -5.56 7.55 8.73
C ASN A 144 -5.42 9.07 8.92
N ALA A 145 -4.22 9.64 8.87
CA ALA A 145 -3.96 11.08 9.10
C ALA A 145 -4.84 12.03 8.26
N ASN A 146 -5.41 11.55 7.17
CA ASN A 146 -6.22 12.34 6.23
C ASN A 146 -7.70 11.90 6.14
N ASN A 147 -8.20 11.20 7.17
CA ASN A 147 -9.60 10.78 7.26
C ASN A 147 -10.12 10.90 8.72
N THR A 148 -11.35 10.46 8.98
CA THR A 148 -12.00 10.54 10.30
C THR A 148 -11.96 9.24 11.10
N LEU A 149 -11.33 8.19 10.56
CA LEU A 149 -11.08 6.95 11.29
C LEU A 149 -9.95 7.19 12.30
N GLY A 150 -10.02 6.63 13.48
CA GLY A 150 -8.96 6.80 14.47
C GLY A 150 -7.56 6.46 13.95
N GLU A 151 -6.53 6.94 14.66
CA GLU A 151 -5.12 6.71 14.32
C GLU A 151 -4.85 5.23 14.01
N CYS A 152 -4.11 4.98 12.92
CA CYS A 152 -3.66 3.65 12.53
C CYS A 152 -2.21 3.73 12.03
N ILE A 153 -1.28 3.27 12.86
CA ILE A 153 0.15 3.38 12.58
C ILE A 153 0.58 2.28 11.62
N TYR A 154 0.98 2.69 10.42
CA TYR A 154 1.59 1.85 9.40
C TYR A 154 3.11 1.85 9.58
N THR A 155 3.76 0.76 9.16
CA THR A 155 5.21 0.58 9.29
C THR A 155 5.76 -0.09 8.03
N TYR A 156 6.89 0.39 7.52
CA TYR A 156 7.69 -0.38 6.56
C TYR A 156 8.40 -1.50 7.30
N ASP A 157 7.97 -2.74 7.12
CA ASP A 157 8.54 -3.88 7.83
C ASP A 157 9.85 -4.35 7.20
N TYR A 158 9.87 -4.49 5.87
CA TYR A 158 11.08 -4.73 5.07
C TYR A 158 10.98 -4.04 3.70
N ILE A 159 12.13 -3.85 3.05
CA ILE A 159 12.30 -3.14 1.79
C ILE A 159 13.20 -3.98 0.87
N ASP A 160 12.97 -3.90 -0.45
CA ASP A 160 13.82 -4.49 -1.50
C ASP A 160 14.06 -6.00 -1.35
N LYS A 161 13.10 -6.77 -0.80
CA LYS A 161 13.16 -8.24 -0.77
C LYS A 161 12.66 -8.86 -2.06
N THR A 162 13.28 -9.96 -2.46
CA THR A 162 12.76 -10.83 -3.54
C THR A 162 11.70 -11.76 -2.95
N GLU A 163 10.51 -11.80 -3.55
CA GLU A 163 9.41 -12.67 -3.16
C GLU A 163 8.73 -13.30 -4.37
N THR A 164 8.15 -14.48 -4.16
CA THR A 164 7.27 -15.12 -5.14
C THR A 164 5.82 -14.96 -4.72
N ILE A 165 5.03 -14.28 -5.56
CA ILE A 165 3.60 -14.05 -5.38
C ILE A 165 2.87 -14.67 -6.56
N ASN A 166 1.97 -15.62 -6.32
CA ASN A 166 1.21 -16.31 -7.35
C ASN A 166 2.08 -16.79 -8.53
N ASN A 167 3.16 -17.53 -8.25
CA ASN A 167 4.14 -18.05 -9.21
C ASN A 167 4.95 -16.98 -9.98
N THR A 168 4.81 -15.70 -9.65
CA THR A 168 5.63 -14.62 -10.21
C THR A 168 6.68 -14.22 -9.21
N THR A 169 7.95 -14.37 -9.55
CA THR A 169 9.06 -13.86 -8.74
C THR A 169 9.22 -12.37 -8.99
N LEU A 170 9.12 -11.60 -7.93
CA LEU A 170 9.21 -10.14 -7.92
C LEU A 170 10.44 -9.73 -7.13
N ASP A 171 11.29 -8.97 -7.76
CA ASP A 171 12.40 -8.32 -7.08
C ASP A 171 11.94 -7.01 -6.43
N LYS A 172 12.62 -6.64 -5.34
CA LYS A 172 12.39 -5.36 -4.66
C LYS A 172 10.96 -5.16 -4.19
N VAL A 173 10.46 -6.13 -3.41
CA VAL A 173 9.18 -6.05 -2.71
C VAL A 173 9.37 -5.33 -1.38
N LEU A 174 8.42 -4.46 -1.07
CA LEU A 174 8.27 -3.70 0.17
C LEU A 174 7.03 -4.24 0.89
N LEU A 175 7.12 -4.48 2.20
CA LEU A 175 5.98 -4.79 3.07
C LEU A 175 5.61 -3.57 3.92
N VAL A 176 4.36 -3.16 3.82
CA VAL A 176 3.69 -2.24 4.75
C VAL A 176 2.83 -3.06 5.70
N LYS A 177 3.18 -3.07 6.98
CA LYS A 177 2.34 -3.61 8.05
C LYS A 177 1.46 -2.49 8.57
N GLN A 178 0.14 -2.68 8.49
CA GLN A 178 -0.85 -1.68 8.89
C GLN A 178 -1.44 -2.01 10.27
N LYS A 179 -1.57 -3.30 10.58
CA LYS A 179 -2.03 -3.79 11.87
C LYS A 179 -1.47 -5.18 12.15
N ASP A 180 -1.12 -5.42 13.40
CA ASP A 180 -0.72 -6.74 13.90
C ASP A 180 -1.07 -6.77 15.39
N TYR A 181 -2.31 -7.12 15.67
CA TYR A 181 -2.88 -7.03 17.00
C TYR A 181 -3.63 -8.31 17.35
N ARG A 182 -3.29 -8.90 18.49
CA ARG A 182 -3.88 -10.14 18.96
C ARG A 182 -4.24 -10.05 20.44
N THR A 183 -5.46 -10.49 20.75
CA THR A 183 -5.95 -10.67 22.11
C THR A 183 -6.49 -12.07 22.29
N LEU A 184 -7.08 -12.35 23.47
CA LEU A 184 -7.78 -13.61 23.70
C LEU A 184 -9.04 -13.75 22.84
N ILE A 185 -9.67 -12.65 22.42
CA ILE A 185 -10.94 -12.66 21.69
C ILE A 185 -10.87 -12.10 20.28
N SER A 186 -9.73 -11.53 19.85
CA SER A 186 -9.59 -10.93 18.53
C SER A 186 -8.22 -11.19 17.92
N TYR A 187 -8.20 -11.29 16.59
CA TYR A 187 -6.99 -11.28 15.80
C TYR A 187 -7.16 -10.35 14.60
N GLN A 188 -6.29 -9.33 14.51
CA GLN A 188 -6.29 -8.35 13.44
C GLN A 188 -4.90 -8.27 12.81
N TYR A 189 -4.80 -8.63 11.54
CA TYR A 189 -3.59 -8.52 10.75
C TYR A 189 -3.91 -7.90 9.41
N TYR A 190 -3.35 -6.71 9.13
CA TYR A 190 -3.51 -5.99 7.86
C TYR A 190 -2.14 -5.67 7.29
N ALA A 191 -1.93 -6.07 6.05
CA ALA A 191 -0.67 -5.88 5.36
C ALA A 191 -0.85 -5.63 3.87
N GLU A 192 0.04 -4.83 3.29
CA GLU A 192 0.13 -4.60 1.86
C GLU A 192 1.57 -4.78 1.40
N LYS A 193 1.75 -5.43 0.23
CA LYS A 193 3.06 -5.54 -0.42
C LYS A 193 3.06 -4.77 -1.73
N TYR A 194 4.13 -4.05 -1.96
CA TYR A 194 4.36 -3.27 -3.16
C TYR A 194 5.63 -3.70 -3.84
N SER A 195 5.64 -3.77 -5.17
CA SER A 195 6.84 -4.05 -5.96
C SER A 195 7.18 -2.88 -6.86
N LYS A 196 8.47 -2.55 -6.96
CA LYS A 196 8.95 -1.45 -7.80
C LYS A 196 8.51 -1.64 -9.25
N GLY A 197 8.03 -0.57 -9.86
CA GLY A 197 7.52 -0.54 -11.21
C GLY A 197 6.12 -1.14 -11.42
N ILE A 198 5.55 -1.83 -10.41
CA ILE A 198 4.22 -2.47 -10.50
C ILE A 198 3.20 -1.73 -9.62
N GLY A 199 3.55 -1.44 -8.37
CA GLY A 199 2.64 -0.94 -7.35
C GLY A 199 2.22 -2.05 -6.39
N LEU A 200 0.97 -2.00 -5.90
CA LEU A 200 0.42 -3.03 -5.02
C LEU A 200 0.45 -4.39 -5.72
N VAL A 201 0.97 -5.42 -5.05
CA VAL A 201 1.05 -6.80 -5.55
C VAL A 201 0.37 -7.82 -4.64
N TYR A 202 0.15 -7.45 -3.39
CA TYR A 202 -0.57 -8.26 -2.41
C TYR A 202 -1.20 -7.39 -1.34
N ARG A 203 -2.41 -7.77 -0.91
CA ARG A 203 -3.10 -7.20 0.28
C ARG A 203 -3.73 -8.33 1.06
N GLU A 204 -3.57 -8.27 2.37
CA GLU A 204 -4.22 -9.18 3.31
C GLU A 204 -4.91 -8.38 4.42
N ILE A 205 -6.14 -8.78 4.73
CA ILE A 205 -6.90 -8.30 5.88
C ILE A 205 -7.44 -9.53 6.58
N THR A 206 -7.00 -9.75 7.79
CA THR A 206 -7.55 -10.73 8.71
C THR A 206 -8.09 -9.97 9.92
N ASP A 207 -9.41 -9.98 10.10
CA ASP A 207 -10.09 -9.34 11.22
C ASP A 207 -11.11 -10.31 11.80
N LEU A 208 -10.73 -10.97 12.89
CA LEU A 208 -11.46 -12.09 13.48
C LEU A 208 -11.81 -11.80 14.92
N LEU A 209 -13.02 -12.18 15.30
CA LEU A 209 -13.56 -12.07 16.64
C LEU A 209 -14.11 -13.41 17.11
N SER A 210 -13.89 -13.77 18.38
CA SER A 210 -14.53 -14.87 19.08
C SER A 210 -14.60 -14.58 20.57
N ASN A 211 -15.80 -14.44 21.09
CA ASN A 211 -16.05 -14.28 22.53
C ASN A 211 -15.96 -15.61 23.30
N ASN A 212 -16.02 -16.73 22.59
CA ASN A 212 -15.90 -18.07 23.17
C ASN A 212 -14.41 -18.42 23.41
N ILE A 213 -13.91 -18.18 24.61
CA ILE A 213 -12.52 -18.45 25.00
C ILE A 213 -12.38 -19.95 25.32
N ILE A 214 -11.54 -20.66 24.55
CA ILE A 214 -11.18 -22.06 24.77
C ILE A 214 -9.68 -22.12 25.05
N ALA A 215 -9.29 -22.70 26.18
CA ALA A 215 -7.89 -22.83 26.58
C ALA A 215 -7.08 -23.58 25.51
N GLY A 216 -5.94 -23.03 25.10
CA GLY A 216 -5.05 -23.61 24.10
C GLY A 216 -5.50 -23.47 22.66
N LYS A 217 -6.66 -22.85 22.37
CA LYS A 217 -7.13 -22.59 21.00
C LYS A 217 -7.04 -21.12 20.66
N PRO A 218 -6.31 -20.74 19.58
CA PRO A 218 -6.30 -19.35 19.10
C PRO A 218 -7.66 -18.97 18.49
N VAL A 219 -7.85 -17.66 18.20
CA VAL A 219 -9.10 -17.13 17.63
C VAL A 219 -9.45 -17.78 16.31
N GLU A 220 -8.46 -18.10 15.49
CA GLU A 220 -8.60 -18.70 14.17
C GLU A 220 -9.24 -20.09 14.19
N ASP A 221 -9.14 -20.81 15.32
CA ASP A 221 -9.74 -22.15 15.50
C ASP A 221 -11.18 -22.09 16.05
N ARG A 222 -11.69 -20.90 16.36
CA ARG A 222 -12.99 -20.71 17.02
C ARG A 222 -13.71 -19.41 16.59
N ILE A 223 -13.57 -19.04 15.33
CA ILE A 223 -14.11 -17.80 14.76
C ILE A 223 -15.64 -17.74 14.95
N GLU A 224 -16.15 -16.62 15.46
CA GLU A 224 -17.57 -16.30 15.52
C GLU A 224 -17.96 -15.31 14.43
N SER A 225 -17.16 -14.27 14.24
CA SER A 225 -17.41 -13.28 13.20
C SER A 225 -16.11 -12.69 12.68
N GLY A 226 -16.18 -12.07 11.51
CA GLY A 226 -15.02 -11.37 10.95
C GLY A 226 -14.81 -11.63 9.47
N ILE A 227 -13.62 -11.27 8.99
CA ILE A 227 -13.26 -11.40 7.59
C ILE A 227 -11.80 -11.85 7.44
N ILE A 228 -11.57 -12.73 6.47
CA ILE A 228 -10.26 -12.99 5.88
C ILE A 228 -10.35 -12.57 4.42
N TYR A 229 -9.57 -11.59 4.03
CA TYR A 229 -9.52 -11.06 2.67
C TYR A 229 -8.09 -11.13 2.15
N LYS A 230 -7.92 -11.68 0.95
CA LYS A 230 -6.65 -11.71 0.24
C LYS A 230 -6.83 -11.21 -1.19
N GLN A 231 -5.96 -10.29 -1.58
CA GLN A 231 -5.84 -9.76 -2.93
C GLN A 231 -4.44 -10.09 -3.43
N THR A 232 -4.34 -10.90 -4.47
CA THR A 232 -3.08 -11.47 -4.95
C THR A 232 -2.87 -11.15 -6.42
N LEU A 233 -1.68 -10.64 -6.77
CA LEU A 233 -1.30 -10.33 -8.15
C LEU A 233 -1.53 -11.53 -9.07
N VAL A 234 -2.17 -11.28 -10.23
CA VAL A 234 -2.28 -12.22 -11.35
C VAL A 234 -1.39 -11.77 -12.50
N THR A 235 -1.53 -10.52 -12.93
CA THR A 235 -0.74 -9.93 -14.01
C THR A 235 -0.82 -8.40 -13.94
N TYR A 236 0.05 -7.75 -14.67
CA TYR A 236 0.09 -6.30 -14.80
C TYR A 236 0.53 -5.92 -16.21
N GLY A 237 0.24 -4.68 -16.62
CA GLY A 237 0.61 -4.19 -17.94
C GLY A 237 0.28 -2.71 -18.15
N HIS A 238 0.17 -2.34 -19.42
CA HIS A 238 -0.12 -0.98 -19.87
C HIS A 238 -1.08 -1.05 -21.07
N GLU A 239 -2.12 -0.19 -21.07
CA GLU A 239 -3.11 -0.01 -22.15
C GLU A 239 -3.10 1.41 -22.71
#